data_aba70529c657e0e0d1adb31c9deeca18
#
_entry.id   aba70529c657e0e0d1adb31c9deeca18
#
_cell.length_a   1.000
_cell.length_b   1.000
_cell.length_c   1.000
_cell.angle_alpha   90.00
_cell.angle_beta   90.00
_cell.angle_gamma   90.00
#
_symmetry.space_group_name_H-M   'P 1'
#
loop_
_entity.id
_entity.type
_entity.pdbx_description
1 polymer ?
#
loop_
_entity_poly.entity_id
_entity_poly.type
_entity_poly.pdbx_seq_one_letter_code
_entity_poly.pdbx_strand_id
1 'polypeptide(L)'
;MAGKNTAIVLAAGQGKRMHSKIQKQFLEIQGYPVLYYSLRCFQESPLIQDIILVTGEDALSYCKEEIVKKYGFTKVSNVIAGGKERYDSVYAGLCACKDCRYVLIHDGARPFITEEIIERGLEKVKETGACVVGMPSKDTIKLSDAEGYVKETPDRKCVWTIQTSERRMTVSVRRI
;
A
#
# COMPACT_ATOMS: atom_id res chain seq x y z
N MET A 1 19.45 13.75 -13.79
CA MET A 1 19.49 13.28 -12.37
C MET A 1 18.67 12.00 -12.28
N ALA A 2 19.14 11.00 -11.55
CA ALA A 2 18.34 9.77 -11.35
C ALA A 2 17.12 10.13 -10.47
N GLY A 3 15.90 9.93 -10.98
CA GLY A 3 14.67 10.20 -10.21
C GLY A 3 14.57 9.31 -8.97
N LYS A 4 13.78 9.74 -7.97
CA LYS A 4 13.59 9.07 -6.68
C LYS A 4 12.68 7.84 -6.79
N ASN A 5 12.90 6.86 -5.95
CA ASN A 5 11.91 5.83 -5.67
C ASN A 5 11.05 6.32 -4.51
N THR A 6 9.76 6.51 -4.75
CA THR A 6 8.81 7.07 -3.77
C THR A 6 7.80 6.01 -3.34
N ALA A 7 7.61 5.85 -2.05
CA ALA A 7 6.55 5.03 -1.50
C ALA A 7 5.30 5.89 -1.21
N ILE A 8 4.15 5.53 -1.77
CA ILE A 8 2.85 6.11 -1.42
C ILE A 8 2.16 5.13 -0.46
N VAL A 9 2.05 5.53 0.80
CA VAL A 9 1.44 4.73 1.85
C VAL A 9 0.01 5.20 2.09
N LEU A 10 -0.95 4.33 1.77
CA LEU A 10 -2.38 4.63 1.85
C LEU A 10 -2.93 4.28 3.24
N ALA A 11 -3.35 5.27 3.98
CA ALA A 11 -3.92 5.17 5.33
C ALA A 11 -5.27 5.91 5.47
N ALA A 12 -5.95 6.22 4.35
CA ALA A 12 -7.23 6.94 4.34
C ALA A 12 -8.47 6.04 4.57
N GLY A 13 -8.30 4.71 4.63
CA GLY A 13 -9.39 3.76 4.77
C GLY A 13 -10.10 3.85 6.12
N GLN A 14 -11.41 4.04 6.12
CA GLN A 14 -12.23 4.16 7.34
C GLN A 14 -12.49 2.84 8.08
N GLY A 15 -12.06 1.69 7.52
CA GLY A 15 -12.20 0.39 8.19
C GLY A 15 -13.63 -0.07 8.49
N LYS A 16 -14.64 0.36 7.73
CA LYS A 16 -16.09 0.14 7.96
C LYS A 16 -16.47 -1.31 8.30
N ARG A 17 -15.68 -2.28 7.85
CA ARG A 17 -15.91 -3.72 8.08
C ARG A 17 -15.52 -4.21 9.49
N MET A 18 -14.77 -3.43 10.26
CA MET A 18 -14.25 -3.89 11.56
C MET A 18 -15.13 -3.45 12.76
N HIS A 19 -16.21 -2.68 12.54
CA HIS A 19 -17.08 -2.14 13.60
C HIS A 19 -16.31 -1.51 14.78
N SER A 20 -15.08 -1.06 14.55
CA SER A 20 -14.22 -0.42 15.54
C SER A 20 -14.32 1.10 15.43
N LYS A 21 -14.28 1.79 16.58
CA LYS A 21 -14.17 3.26 16.64
C LYS A 21 -12.80 3.75 16.17
N ILE A 22 -11.77 2.88 16.22
CA ILE A 22 -10.40 3.21 15.81
C ILE A 22 -10.18 2.62 14.41
N GLN A 23 -9.66 3.44 13.50
CA GLN A 23 -9.33 3.01 12.15
C GLN A 23 -8.22 1.95 12.19
N LYS A 24 -8.32 0.92 11.32
CA LYS A 24 -7.47 -0.27 11.33
C LYS A 24 -5.97 0.04 11.34
N GLN A 25 -5.53 1.04 10.59
CA GLN A 25 -4.14 1.46 10.49
C GLN A 25 -3.59 2.08 11.78
N PHE A 26 -4.46 2.51 12.69
CA PHE A 26 -4.10 3.10 13.98
C PHE A 26 -4.29 2.15 15.17
N LEU A 27 -4.76 0.92 14.93
CA LEU A 27 -4.75 -0.13 15.95
C LEU A 27 -3.31 -0.44 16.35
N GLU A 28 -3.08 -0.69 17.62
CA GLU A 28 -1.73 -0.97 18.12
C GLU A 28 -1.40 -2.47 18.10
N ILE A 29 -0.18 -2.76 17.69
CA ILE A 29 0.47 -4.06 17.81
C ILE A 29 1.77 -3.83 18.56
N GLN A 30 1.93 -4.47 19.72
CA GLN A 30 3.12 -4.30 20.58
C GLN A 30 3.45 -2.84 20.92
N GLY A 31 2.41 -2.01 21.15
CA GLY A 31 2.57 -0.60 21.51
C GLY A 31 2.86 0.36 20.34
N TYR A 32 2.81 -0.11 19.11
CA TYR A 32 2.97 0.71 17.91
C TYR A 32 1.75 0.59 16.99
N PRO A 33 1.29 1.70 16.38
CA PRO A 33 0.23 1.64 15.38
C PRO A 33 0.60 0.73 14.21
N VAL A 34 -0.36 0.02 13.62
CA VAL A 34 -0.12 -0.84 12.43
C VAL A 34 0.62 -0.07 11.32
N LEU A 35 0.25 1.19 11.10
CA LEU A 35 0.88 2.07 10.12
C LEU A 35 2.38 2.27 10.35
N TYR A 36 2.82 2.27 11.61
CA TYR A 36 4.23 2.42 11.99
C TYR A 36 5.13 1.39 11.30
N TYR A 37 4.71 0.12 11.25
CA TYR A 37 5.53 -0.95 10.70
C TYR A 37 5.80 -0.78 9.20
N SER A 38 4.78 -0.35 8.44
CA SER A 38 4.94 -0.06 7.02
C SER A 38 5.86 1.14 6.80
N LEU A 39 5.63 2.23 7.54
CA LEU A 39 6.47 3.44 7.44
C LEU A 39 7.91 3.16 7.84
N ARG A 40 8.13 2.37 8.89
CA ARG A 40 9.46 1.97 9.36
C ARG A 40 10.22 1.19 8.29
N CYS A 41 9.57 0.21 7.63
CA CYS A 41 10.22 -0.57 6.57
C CYS A 41 10.67 0.35 5.42
N PHE A 42 9.84 1.29 4.97
CA PHE A 42 10.22 2.25 3.92
C PHE A 42 11.26 3.28 4.39
N GLN A 43 11.20 3.71 5.66
CA GLN A 43 12.17 4.62 6.25
C GLN A 43 13.56 4.00 6.31
N GLU A 44 13.66 2.73 6.69
CA GLU A 44 14.93 2.00 6.83
C GLU A 44 15.49 1.54 5.48
N SER A 45 14.64 1.34 4.46
CA SER A 45 15.05 0.87 3.13
C SER A 45 15.99 1.87 2.42
N PRO A 46 17.19 1.48 2.01
CA PRO A 46 18.08 2.33 1.21
C PRO A 46 17.55 2.55 -0.22
N LEU A 47 16.62 1.70 -0.66
CA LEU A 47 16.03 1.76 -2.00
C LEU A 47 14.94 2.83 -2.13
N ILE A 48 14.42 3.33 -1.02
CA ILE A 48 13.35 4.35 -0.97
C ILE A 48 13.94 5.69 -0.50
N GLN A 49 13.76 6.73 -1.29
CA GLN A 49 14.25 8.08 -0.99
C GLN A 49 13.16 9.01 -0.48
N ASP A 50 11.88 8.69 -0.73
CA ASP A 50 10.78 9.57 -0.42
C ASP A 50 9.53 8.75 -0.04
N ILE A 51 8.73 9.28 0.90
CA ILE A 51 7.48 8.67 1.33
C ILE A 51 6.39 9.74 1.30
N ILE A 52 5.26 9.41 0.68
CA ILE A 52 4.04 10.22 0.73
C ILE A 52 3.00 9.43 1.53
N LEU A 53 2.57 9.97 2.66
CA LEU A 53 1.52 9.39 3.48
C LEU A 53 0.18 9.99 3.09
N VAL A 54 -0.76 9.16 2.64
CA VAL A 54 -2.12 9.57 2.27
C VAL A 54 -3.08 9.07 3.34
N THR A 55 -3.74 9.97 4.05
CA THR A 55 -4.62 9.66 5.18
C THR A 55 -6.01 10.30 5.01
N GLY A 56 -6.94 10.01 5.91
CA GLY A 56 -8.20 10.76 6.00
C GLY A 56 -7.95 12.22 6.40
N GLU A 57 -8.80 13.12 5.96
CA GLU A 57 -8.69 14.55 6.27
C GLU A 57 -8.72 14.80 7.80
N ASP A 58 -9.56 14.06 8.51
CA ASP A 58 -9.70 14.06 9.96
C ASP A 58 -8.46 13.55 10.71
N ALA A 59 -7.60 12.76 10.06
CA ALA A 59 -6.41 12.17 10.65
C ALA A 59 -5.09 12.86 10.26
N LEU A 60 -5.12 13.95 9.47
CA LEU A 60 -3.92 14.65 8.99
C LEU A 60 -3.02 15.12 10.13
N SER A 61 -3.59 15.83 11.11
CA SER A 61 -2.84 16.35 12.27
C SER A 61 -2.27 15.23 13.13
N TYR A 62 -3.08 14.19 13.39
CA TYR A 62 -2.64 13.01 14.12
C TYR A 62 -1.46 12.31 13.42
N CYS A 63 -1.56 12.08 12.12
CA CYS A 63 -0.48 11.44 11.36
C CYS A 63 0.80 12.27 11.36
N LYS A 64 0.70 13.60 11.26
CA LYS A 64 1.87 14.47 11.29
C LYS A 64 2.58 14.45 12.65
N GLU A 65 1.85 14.64 13.75
CA GLU A 65 2.44 14.78 15.09
C GLU A 65 2.70 13.43 15.76
N GLU A 66 1.69 12.55 15.84
CA GLU A 66 1.75 11.31 16.61
C GLU A 66 2.38 10.13 15.84
N ILE A 67 2.48 10.23 14.50
CA ILE A 67 3.11 9.18 13.70
C ILE A 67 4.43 9.66 13.10
N VAL A 68 4.41 10.64 12.22
CA VAL A 68 5.61 11.04 11.47
C VAL A 68 6.66 11.66 12.38
N LYS A 69 6.28 12.68 13.14
CA LYS A 69 7.20 13.43 14.01
C LYS A 69 7.63 12.61 15.24
N LYS A 70 6.68 11.97 15.90
CA LYS A 70 6.92 11.17 17.12
C LYS A 70 7.91 10.03 16.88
N TYR A 71 7.80 9.34 15.74
CA TYR A 71 8.67 8.20 15.40
C TYR A 71 9.85 8.58 14.47
N GLY A 72 10.02 9.85 14.13
CA GLY A 72 11.17 10.34 13.38
C GLY A 72 11.22 9.84 11.91
N PHE A 73 10.08 9.73 11.23
CA PHE A 73 10.03 9.31 9.83
C PHE A 73 10.47 10.45 8.90
N THR A 74 11.77 10.67 8.76
CA THR A 74 12.37 11.79 8.03
C THR A 74 12.20 11.71 6.52
N LYS A 75 11.96 10.52 5.95
CA LYS A 75 11.67 10.35 4.52
C LYS A 75 10.23 10.70 4.16
N VAL A 76 9.33 10.89 5.14
CA VAL A 76 7.96 11.33 4.87
C VAL A 76 7.97 12.81 4.52
N SER A 77 7.97 13.11 3.22
CA SER A 77 7.98 14.49 2.70
C SER A 77 6.62 15.17 2.72
N ASN A 78 5.55 14.38 2.60
CA ASN A 78 4.19 14.87 2.54
C ASN A 78 3.23 13.96 3.32
N VAL A 79 2.32 14.59 4.07
CA VAL A 79 1.13 13.95 4.66
C VAL A 79 -0.09 14.69 4.07
N ILE A 80 -0.86 14.00 3.24
CA ILE A 80 -1.94 14.59 2.45
C ILE A 80 -3.26 13.87 2.67
N ALA A 81 -4.38 14.55 2.41
CA ALA A 81 -5.69 13.96 2.44
C ALA A 81 -5.90 13.05 1.22
N GLY A 82 -6.46 11.87 1.45
CA GLY A 82 -6.97 10.99 0.41
C GLY A 82 -8.39 11.38 -0.01
N GLY A 83 -8.91 10.68 -1.02
CA GLY A 83 -10.27 10.86 -1.49
C GLY A 83 -11.25 9.83 -0.89
N LYS A 84 -12.45 9.83 -1.42
CA LYS A 84 -13.55 8.97 -0.99
C LYS A 84 -13.25 7.49 -1.24
N GLU A 85 -12.67 7.20 -2.38
CA GLU A 85 -12.32 5.85 -2.81
C GLU A 85 -10.79 5.65 -2.80
N ARG A 86 -10.36 4.38 -2.83
CA ARG A 86 -8.93 4.05 -2.83
C ARG A 86 -8.19 4.65 -4.02
N TYR A 87 -8.78 4.64 -5.19
CA TYR A 87 -8.17 5.19 -6.40
C TYR A 87 -7.99 6.71 -6.33
N ASP A 88 -8.90 7.44 -5.67
CA ASP A 88 -8.74 8.89 -5.44
C ASP A 88 -7.53 9.16 -4.54
N SER A 89 -7.35 8.34 -3.50
CA SER A 89 -6.20 8.43 -2.60
C SER A 89 -4.89 8.11 -3.32
N VAL A 90 -4.89 7.11 -4.21
CA VAL A 90 -3.74 6.80 -5.08
C VAL A 90 -3.44 7.99 -6.00
N TYR A 91 -4.44 8.56 -6.62
CA TYR A 91 -4.29 9.70 -7.51
C TYR A 91 -3.73 10.92 -6.78
N ALA A 92 -4.25 11.25 -5.60
CA ALA A 92 -3.71 12.32 -4.77
C ALA A 92 -2.22 12.10 -4.42
N GLY A 93 -1.84 10.87 -4.07
CA GLY A 93 -0.46 10.50 -3.83
C GLY A 93 0.43 10.67 -5.06
N LEU A 94 -0.06 10.25 -6.24
CA LEU A 94 0.68 10.40 -7.50
C LEU A 94 0.87 11.89 -7.87
N CYS A 95 -0.15 12.73 -7.67
CA CYS A 95 -0.05 14.18 -7.91
C CYS A 95 0.95 14.86 -6.97
N ALA A 96 1.17 14.32 -5.78
CA ALA A 96 2.15 14.84 -4.81
C ALA A 96 3.58 14.38 -5.10
N CYS A 97 3.79 13.39 -5.96
CA CYS A 97 5.11 12.92 -6.37
C CYS A 97 5.87 14.00 -7.14
N LYS A 98 7.13 14.23 -6.75
CA LYS A 98 8.06 15.13 -7.47
C LYS A 98 9.32 14.36 -7.83
N ASP A 99 9.73 14.42 -9.09
CA ASP A 99 10.94 13.77 -9.60
C ASP A 99 11.00 12.25 -9.33
N CYS A 100 9.84 11.59 -9.39
CA CYS A 100 9.74 10.16 -9.13
C CYS A 100 10.13 9.35 -10.37
N ARG A 101 11.03 8.37 -10.17
CA ARG A 101 11.36 7.37 -11.19
C ARG A 101 10.46 6.15 -11.08
N TYR A 102 10.31 5.64 -9.86
CA TYR A 102 9.43 4.53 -9.54
C TYR A 102 8.55 4.90 -8.35
N VAL A 103 7.31 4.44 -8.39
CA VAL A 103 6.34 4.65 -7.31
C VAL A 103 5.88 3.29 -6.79
N LEU A 104 6.00 3.09 -5.47
CA LEU A 104 5.48 1.92 -4.77
C LEU A 104 4.20 2.34 -4.02
N ILE A 105 3.05 1.76 -4.39
CA ILE A 105 1.78 2.03 -3.73
C ILE A 105 1.50 0.93 -2.72
N HIS A 106 1.39 1.28 -1.45
CA HIS A 106 1.25 0.33 -0.34
C HIS A 106 0.09 0.69 0.58
N ASP A 107 -0.66 -0.32 1.00
CA ASP A 107 -1.74 -0.14 2.00
C ASP A 107 -1.13 -0.08 3.40
N GLY A 108 -1.21 1.07 4.09
CA GLY A 108 -0.61 1.30 5.41
C GLY A 108 -1.16 0.41 6.54
N ALA A 109 -2.28 -0.29 6.30
CA ALA A 109 -2.81 -1.30 7.21
C ALA A 109 -2.20 -2.70 7.02
N ARG A 110 -1.11 -2.84 6.26
CA ARG A 110 -0.40 -4.10 6.00
C ARG A 110 1.01 -4.05 6.57
N PRO A 111 1.23 -4.51 7.82
CA PRO A 111 2.49 -4.31 8.53
C PRO A 111 3.65 -5.21 8.07
N PHE A 112 3.39 -6.21 7.21
CA PHE A 112 4.36 -7.26 6.88
C PHE A 112 5.10 -7.05 5.56
N ILE A 113 5.26 -5.80 5.12
CA ILE A 113 6.17 -5.49 4.02
C ILE A 113 7.61 -5.67 4.50
N THR A 114 8.48 -6.21 3.63
CA THR A 114 9.89 -6.45 3.91
C THR A 114 10.77 -5.80 2.85
N GLU A 115 12.04 -5.58 3.18
CA GLU A 115 13.04 -5.06 2.23
C GLU A 115 13.13 -5.95 0.98
N GLU A 116 13.11 -7.27 1.14
CA GLU A 116 13.13 -8.22 0.03
C GLU A 116 11.96 -8.00 -0.95
N ILE A 117 10.76 -7.69 -0.44
CA ILE A 117 9.59 -7.41 -1.29
C ILE A 117 9.79 -6.11 -2.07
N ILE A 118 10.38 -5.09 -1.43
CA ILE A 118 10.70 -3.80 -2.07
C ILE A 118 11.71 -4.01 -3.19
N GLU A 119 12.81 -4.70 -2.91
CA GLU A 119 13.87 -4.99 -3.85
C GLU A 119 13.36 -5.76 -5.08
N ARG A 120 12.70 -6.89 -4.86
CA ARG A 120 12.11 -7.71 -5.95
C ARG A 120 11.09 -6.93 -6.79
N GLY A 121 10.29 -6.08 -6.14
CA GLY A 121 9.34 -5.20 -6.84
C GLY A 121 10.05 -4.19 -7.73
N LEU A 122 11.11 -3.54 -7.23
CA LEU A 122 11.90 -2.58 -7.98
C LEU A 122 12.69 -3.23 -9.12
N GLU A 123 13.23 -4.43 -8.92
CA GLU A 123 13.87 -5.20 -9.98
C GLU A 123 12.87 -5.54 -11.09
N LYS A 124 11.71 -6.07 -10.71
CA LYS A 124 10.72 -6.50 -11.69
C LYS A 124 10.16 -5.35 -12.51
N VAL A 125 9.92 -4.19 -11.90
CA VAL A 125 9.41 -3.02 -12.63
C VAL A 125 10.42 -2.47 -13.63
N LYS A 126 11.73 -2.62 -13.40
CA LYS A 126 12.76 -2.23 -14.36
C LYS A 126 12.64 -3.02 -15.67
N GLU A 127 12.24 -4.29 -15.57
CA GLU A 127 12.06 -5.18 -16.70
C GLU A 127 10.71 -4.99 -17.40
N THR A 128 9.63 -4.90 -16.61
CA THR A 128 8.24 -5.03 -17.12
C THR A 128 7.45 -3.71 -17.15
N GLY A 129 8.02 -2.63 -16.60
CA GLY A 129 7.35 -1.33 -16.48
C GLY A 129 6.30 -1.23 -15.38
N ALA A 130 5.72 -2.36 -14.95
CA ALA A 130 4.79 -2.44 -13.84
C ALA A 130 4.79 -3.85 -13.23
N CYS A 131 4.62 -3.97 -11.94
CA CYS A 131 4.48 -5.26 -11.27
C CYS A 131 3.51 -5.17 -10.09
N VAL A 132 3.07 -6.34 -9.65
CA VAL A 132 2.09 -6.52 -8.60
C VAL A 132 2.59 -7.61 -7.65
N VAL A 133 2.54 -7.36 -6.35
CA VAL A 133 2.89 -8.36 -5.34
C VAL A 133 1.67 -9.22 -5.01
N GLY A 134 1.78 -10.51 -5.22
CA GLY A 134 0.74 -11.49 -4.95
C GLY A 134 1.30 -12.78 -4.38
N MET A 135 0.41 -13.65 -3.92
CA MET A 135 0.72 -15.00 -3.48
C MET A 135 -0.08 -16.01 -4.31
N PRO A 136 0.51 -17.16 -4.67
CA PRO A 136 -0.26 -18.26 -5.25
C PRO A 136 -1.42 -18.63 -4.32
N SER A 137 -2.61 -18.86 -4.89
CA SER A 137 -3.76 -19.28 -4.10
C SER A 137 -3.50 -20.64 -3.47
N LYS A 138 -3.76 -20.76 -2.15
CA LYS A 138 -3.74 -22.02 -1.43
C LYS A 138 -5.09 -22.74 -1.54
N ASP A 139 -6.15 -22.00 -1.84
CA ASP A 139 -7.52 -22.49 -1.89
C ASP A 139 -7.91 -22.91 -3.30
N THR A 140 -8.86 -23.84 -3.40
CA THR A 140 -9.52 -24.18 -4.65
C THR A 140 -10.56 -23.12 -4.96
N ILE A 141 -10.36 -22.37 -6.04
CA ILE A 141 -11.27 -21.32 -6.47
C ILE A 141 -12.33 -21.90 -7.40
N LYS A 142 -13.58 -21.52 -7.18
CA LYS A 142 -14.72 -21.82 -8.04
C LYS A 142 -15.27 -20.51 -8.58
N LEU A 143 -15.45 -20.42 -9.88
CA LEU A 143 -16.21 -19.33 -10.49
C LEU A 143 -17.67 -19.79 -10.60
N SER A 144 -18.59 -18.99 -10.06
CA SER A 144 -20.03 -19.26 -10.12
C SER A 144 -20.70 -18.38 -11.17
N ASP A 145 -21.85 -18.84 -11.66
CA ASP A 145 -22.83 -18.02 -12.38
C ASP A 145 -23.62 -17.11 -11.42
N ALA A 146 -24.59 -16.38 -11.98
CA ALA A 146 -25.45 -15.48 -11.21
C ALA A 146 -26.41 -16.22 -10.25
N GLU A 147 -26.72 -17.46 -10.56
CA GLU A 147 -27.58 -18.36 -9.78
C GLU A 147 -26.84 -19.10 -8.67
N GLY A 148 -25.50 -19.00 -8.63
CA GLY A 148 -24.66 -19.61 -7.59
C GLY A 148 -24.15 -21.00 -7.94
N TYR A 149 -24.36 -21.51 -9.15
CA TYR A 149 -23.81 -22.77 -9.61
C TYR A 149 -22.37 -22.61 -10.09
N VAL A 150 -21.56 -23.67 -9.90
CA VAL A 150 -20.17 -23.67 -10.34
C VAL A 150 -20.10 -23.71 -11.85
N LYS A 151 -19.58 -22.65 -12.47
CA LYS A 151 -19.34 -22.54 -13.90
C LYS A 151 -17.96 -23.08 -14.32
N GLU A 152 -16.94 -22.79 -13.50
CA GLU A 152 -15.56 -23.13 -13.82
C GLU A 152 -14.74 -23.36 -12.54
N THR A 153 -13.73 -24.20 -12.66
CA THR A 153 -12.69 -24.37 -11.63
C THR A 153 -11.34 -24.11 -12.29
N PRO A 154 -10.79 -22.89 -12.15
CA PRO A 154 -9.51 -22.54 -12.76
C PRO A 154 -8.38 -23.38 -12.14
N ASP A 155 -7.35 -23.67 -12.93
CA ASP A 155 -6.13 -24.32 -12.41
C ASP A 155 -5.52 -23.42 -11.32
N ARG A 156 -5.41 -23.96 -10.10
CA ARG A 156 -4.86 -23.25 -8.93
C ARG A 156 -3.47 -22.67 -9.19
N LYS A 157 -2.66 -23.28 -10.05
CA LYS A 157 -1.34 -22.78 -10.44
C LYS A 157 -1.39 -21.43 -11.15
N CYS A 158 -2.52 -21.12 -11.78
CA CYS A 158 -2.75 -19.86 -12.48
C CYS A 158 -3.50 -18.81 -11.65
N VAL A 159 -3.91 -19.16 -10.40
CA VAL A 159 -4.66 -18.27 -9.52
C VAL A 159 -3.74 -17.67 -8.47
N TRP A 160 -3.70 -16.34 -8.45
CA TRP A 160 -2.91 -15.57 -7.49
C TRP A 160 -3.82 -14.67 -6.65
N THR A 161 -3.61 -14.71 -5.35
CA THR A 161 -4.26 -13.78 -4.43
C THR A 161 -3.42 -12.52 -4.33
N ILE A 162 -3.99 -11.41 -4.76
CA ILE A 162 -3.31 -10.13 -4.66
C ILE A 162 -3.50 -9.61 -3.24
N GLN A 163 -2.41 -9.27 -2.59
CA GLN A 163 -2.37 -8.84 -1.19
C GLN A 163 -2.98 -7.43 -0.95
N THR A 164 -3.90 -6.99 -1.81
CA THR A 164 -4.65 -5.75 -1.64
C THR A 164 -6.14 -6.02 -1.74
N SER A 165 -6.92 -5.51 -0.80
CA SER A 165 -8.39 -5.55 -0.87
C SER A 165 -8.88 -4.52 -1.87
N GLU A 166 -9.52 -4.98 -2.90
CA GLU A 166 -10.33 -4.30 -3.92
C GLU A 166 -9.75 -4.25 -5.34
N ARG A 167 -10.70 -4.35 -6.26
CA ARG A 167 -10.54 -4.45 -7.70
C ARG A 167 -9.64 -3.33 -8.25
N ARG A 168 -8.47 -3.70 -8.74
CA ARG A 168 -7.49 -2.90 -9.48
C ARG A 168 -6.55 -2.02 -8.62
N MET A 169 -5.30 -2.33 -8.75
CA MET A 169 -4.04 -1.70 -8.32
C MET A 169 -3.49 -2.18 -6.98
N THR A 170 -2.51 -2.86 -7.12
CA THR A 170 -1.57 -3.58 -6.27
C THR A 170 -0.37 -2.70 -6.04
N VAL A 171 0.61 -3.11 -5.21
CA VAL A 171 1.91 -2.44 -5.24
C VAL A 171 2.32 -2.36 -6.69
N SER A 172 1.89 -1.30 -7.35
CA SER A 172 2.25 -1.01 -8.72
C SER A 172 3.49 -0.17 -8.64
N VAL A 173 4.63 -0.79 -8.85
CA VAL A 173 5.81 -0.01 -9.13
C VAL A 173 5.68 0.39 -10.59
N ARG A 174 5.44 1.66 -10.85
CA ARG A 174 5.30 2.21 -12.19
C ARG A 174 6.47 3.13 -12.47
N ARG A 175 7.04 2.99 -13.65
CA ARG A 175 7.91 4.01 -14.24
C ARG A 175 7.01 5.20 -14.62
N ILE A 176 7.30 6.38 -14.11
CA ILE A 176 6.64 7.63 -14.48
C ILE A 176 7.49 8.34 -15.54
#